data_a83d3d6e1b308a1efd4dc65327f39761
#
_entry.id   a83d3d6e1b308a1efd4dc65327f39761
#
_cell.length_a   1.000
_cell.length_b   1.000
_cell.length_c   1.000
_cell.angle_alpha   90.00
_cell.angle_beta   90.00
_cell.angle_gamma   90.00
#
_symmetry.space_group_name_H-M   'P 1'
#
loop_
_entity.id
_entity.type
_entity.pdbx_description
1 polymer ?
#
loop_
_entity_poly.entity_id
_entity_poly.type
_entity_poly.pdbx_seq_one_letter_code
_entity_poly.pdbx_strand_id
1 'polypeptide(L)'
;MSANVLKVNDVTMQFGGVVAVNNLSMEANEGEIVALIDPNGAGKTTIFNCITGVYEPTNGEVVFCGETIAANHPQGKMRKLYAGENNGKYTRVVRLTPDKITRRGIARTFQNIRLFKTQTVFDNVLIAMHLRRTSNVFTATFRLNWKEERAMREETLRLLEIVGLAQEKDELATSLPYGKQRRLEIARALATKPKLLMLDEPAAGMNPQETVELAQFIVDIKNRFGLTVFLIEHHMDLVMDISDRIYVIDFGRKIAEGTPAEIQDNPDVITAYLGVDEE
;
A
#
# COMPACT_ATOMS: atom_id res chain seq x y z
N MET A 1 -8.69 -15.01 17.13
CA MET A 1 -8.02 -13.73 16.86
C MET A 1 -7.34 -13.89 15.51
N SER A 2 -7.64 -13.05 14.52
CA SER A 2 -6.96 -13.04 13.22
C SER A 2 -5.48 -12.72 13.42
N ALA A 3 -4.61 -13.34 12.60
CA ALA A 3 -3.17 -13.09 12.69
C ALA A 3 -2.86 -11.65 12.24
N ASN A 4 -1.98 -10.98 12.96
CA ASN A 4 -1.56 -9.63 12.57
C ASN A 4 -0.59 -9.72 11.38
N VAL A 5 -0.93 -9.04 10.28
CA VAL A 5 -0.14 -9.00 9.04
C VAL A 5 0.84 -7.84 9.04
N LEU A 6 0.41 -6.66 9.48
CA LEU A 6 1.24 -5.45 9.54
C LEU A 6 1.14 -4.83 10.92
N LYS A 7 2.28 -4.46 11.50
CA LYS A 7 2.38 -3.56 12.66
C LYS A 7 3.33 -2.43 12.37
N VAL A 8 2.88 -1.24 12.65
CA VAL A 8 3.68 -0.01 12.69
C VAL A 8 3.74 0.41 14.14
N ASN A 9 4.94 0.47 14.71
CA ASN A 9 5.14 0.76 16.12
C ASN A 9 5.92 2.07 16.29
N ASP A 10 5.27 3.09 16.83
CA ASP A 10 5.84 4.39 17.19
C ASP A 10 6.68 5.03 16.06
N VAL A 11 6.26 4.86 14.81
CA VAL A 11 7.02 5.39 13.67
C VAL A 11 6.96 6.91 13.67
N THR A 12 8.15 7.49 13.64
CA THR A 12 8.36 8.93 13.44
C THR A 12 9.19 9.13 12.18
N MET A 13 8.77 10.05 11.33
CA MET A 13 9.54 10.49 10.17
C MET A 13 9.71 11.98 10.17
N GLN A 14 10.96 12.42 10.26
CA GLN A 14 11.34 13.84 10.31
C GLN A 14 12.23 14.19 9.11
N PHE A 15 11.86 15.25 8.43
CA PHE A 15 12.63 15.85 7.34
C PHE A 15 13.19 17.21 7.80
N GLY A 16 14.47 17.25 8.13
CA GLY A 16 15.06 18.46 8.68
C GLY A 16 14.36 18.91 9.97
N GLY A 17 13.69 20.06 9.95
CA GLY A 17 12.93 20.58 11.09
C GLY A 17 11.46 20.17 11.14
N VAL A 18 10.95 19.48 10.11
CA VAL A 18 9.53 19.13 9.99
C VAL A 18 9.31 17.66 10.35
N VAL A 19 8.43 17.38 11.30
CA VAL A 19 7.98 16.02 11.65
C VAL A 19 6.72 15.73 10.85
N ALA A 20 6.86 14.92 9.79
CA ALA A 20 5.76 14.57 8.90
C ALA A 20 4.90 13.42 9.44
N VAL A 21 5.48 12.51 10.22
CA VAL A 21 4.79 11.43 10.96
C VAL A 21 5.37 11.41 12.37
N ASN A 22 4.52 11.37 13.38
CA ASN A 22 4.92 11.54 14.77
C ASN A 22 4.34 10.45 15.68
N ASN A 23 5.20 9.52 16.10
CA ASN A 23 4.87 8.40 17.00
C ASN A 23 3.62 7.61 16.57
N LEU A 24 3.51 7.34 15.27
CA LEU A 24 2.35 6.69 14.70
C LEU A 24 2.42 5.16 14.91
N SER A 25 1.37 4.62 15.55
CA SER A 25 1.18 3.18 15.72
C SER A 25 -0.13 2.75 15.09
N MET A 26 -0.05 1.71 14.24
CA MET A 26 -1.18 1.14 13.49
C MET A 26 -0.95 -0.35 13.27
N GLU A 27 -2.02 -1.07 13.00
CA GLU A 27 -1.94 -2.48 12.61
C GLU A 27 -2.98 -2.85 11.56
N ALA A 28 -2.72 -3.93 10.82
CA ALA A 28 -3.69 -4.55 9.94
C ALA A 28 -3.66 -6.06 10.15
N ASN A 29 -4.84 -6.66 10.31
CA ASN A 29 -5.02 -8.08 10.52
C ASN A 29 -5.28 -8.82 9.19
N GLU A 30 -5.11 -10.14 9.20
CA GLU A 30 -5.34 -10.97 8.01
C GLU A 30 -6.78 -10.84 7.51
N GLY A 31 -6.93 -10.56 6.21
CA GLY A 31 -8.21 -10.43 5.54
C GLY A 31 -8.96 -9.11 5.82
N GLU A 32 -8.34 -8.14 6.51
CA GLU A 32 -8.92 -6.85 6.85
C GLU A 32 -8.69 -5.82 5.72
N ILE A 33 -9.64 -4.92 5.51
CA ILE A 33 -9.45 -3.67 4.74
C ILE A 33 -9.28 -2.55 5.76
N VAL A 34 -8.08 -2.00 5.82
CA VAL A 34 -7.74 -0.87 6.68
C VAL A 34 -7.58 0.38 5.85
N ALA A 35 -8.25 1.46 6.21
CA ALA A 35 -8.05 2.76 5.58
C ALA A 35 -7.27 3.72 6.47
N LEU A 36 -6.47 4.57 5.84
CA LEU A 36 -5.80 5.71 6.47
C LEU A 36 -6.29 6.99 5.82
N ILE A 37 -6.96 7.82 6.60
CA ILE A 37 -7.50 9.10 6.15
C ILE A 37 -6.86 10.26 6.91
N ASP A 38 -6.90 11.45 6.31
CA ASP A 38 -6.29 12.66 6.86
C ASP A 38 -6.97 13.89 6.23
N PRO A 39 -7.57 14.79 7.01
CA PRO A 39 -8.17 16.02 6.51
C PRO A 39 -7.17 16.97 5.86
N ASN A 40 -5.92 17.02 6.37
CA ASN A 40 -4.91 18.00 5.96
C ASN A 40 -3.86 17.46 4.97
N GLY A 41 -3.95 16.19 4.57
CA GLY A 41 -3.10 15.59 3.53
C GLY A 41 -1.65 15.29 3.92
N ALA A 42 -1.22 15.63 5.13
CA ALA A 42 0.17 15.49 5.56
C ALA A 42 0.41 14.14 6.26
N GLY A 43 1.38 13.37 5.77
CA GLY A 43 1.85 12.17 6.47
C GLY A 43 1.44 10.82 5.87
N LYS A 44 0.29 10.69 5.21
CA LYS A 44 -0.20 9.42 4.64
C LYS A 44 0.81 8.76 3.70
N THR A 45 1.21 9.44 2.65
CA THR A 45 2.20 8.93 1.69
C THR A 45 3.57 8.71 2.35
N THR A 46 3.91 9.51 3.37
CA THR A 46 5.16 9.36 4.12
C THR A 46 5.18 8.04 4.88
N ILE A 47 4.11 7.67 5.58
CA ILE A 47 4.06 6.39 6.29
C ILE A 47 4.05 5.21 5.31
N PHE A 48 3.36 5.30 4.17
CA PHE A 48 3.43 4.29 3.11
C PHE A 48 4.86 4.12 2.59
N ASN A 49 5.60 5.21 2.43
CA ASN A 49 7.01 5.18 2.04
C ASN A 49 7.89 4.50 3.11
N CYS A 50 7.61 4.69 4.39
CA CYS A 50 8.32 3.98 5.47
C CYS A 50 8.02 2.48 5.45
N ILE A 51 6.74 2.08 5.28
CA ILE A 51 6.33 0.67 5.22
C ILE A 51 6.97 -0.03 4.01
N THR A 52 7.05 0.66 2.87
CA THR A 52 7.57 0.08 1.62
C THR A 52 9.08 0.24 1.42
N GLY A 53 9.80 0.77 2.42
CA GLY A 53 11.26 0.90 2.40
C GLY A 53 11.81 1.96 1.47
N VAL A 54 10.96 2.89 1.01
CA VAL A 54 11.38 4.08 0.25
C VAL A 54 12.03 5.09 1.19
N TYR A 55 11.46 5.25 2.41
CA TYR A 55 12.04 6.07 3.47
C TYR A 55 12.43 5.20 4.66
N GLU A 56 13.54 5.54 5.30
CA GLU A 56 13.90 5.02 6.61
C GLU A 56 13.22 5.86 7.67
N PRO A 57 12.47 5.27 8.61
CA PRO A 57 11.92 6.03 9.71
C PRO A 57 13.03 6.68 10.52
N THR A 58 12.76 7.84 11.10
CA THR A 58 13.68 8.49 12.04
C THR A 58 13.73 7.71 13.36
N ASN A 59 12.59 7.15 13.77
CA ASN A 59 12.43 6.31 14.95
C ASN A 59 11.28 5.34 14.76
N GLY A 60 11.30 4.20 15.50
CA GLY A 60 10.24 3.20 15.49
C GLY A 60 10.54 2.02 14.60
N GLU A 61 9.56 1.15 14.42
CA GLU A 61 9.70 -0.05 13.61
C GLU A 61 8.43 -0.41 12.84
N VAL A 62 8.63 -1.15 11.75
CA VAL A 62 7.56 -1.78 10.95
C VAL A 62 7.80 -3.28 10.96
N VAL A 63 6.79 -4.03 11.36
CA VAL A 63 6.78 -5.50 11.42
C VAL A 63 5.76 -6.03 10.42
N PHE A 64 6.16 -6.96 9.57
CA PHE A 64 5.30 -7.60 8.59
C PHE A 64 5.34 -9.12 8.78
N CYS A 65 4.20 -9.76 9.01
CA CYS A 65 4.07 -11.19 9.29
C CYS A 65 5.06 -11.67 10.38
N GLY A 66 5.24 -10.87 11.42
CA GLY A 66 6.16 -11.18 12.54
C GLY A 66 7.63 -10.89 12.27
N GLU A 67 8.03 -10.46 11.09
CA GLU A 67 9.42 -10.06 10.76
C GLU A 67 9.54 -8.53 10.73
N THR A 68 10.54 -7.97 11.44
CA THR A 68 10.85 -6.54 11.35
C THR A 68 11.46 -6.24 9.98
N ILE A 69 10.78 -5.41 9.17
CA ILE A 69 11.18 -5.03 7.80
C ILE A 69 11.84 -3.67 7.73
N ALA A 70 11.50 -2.78 8.66
CA ALA A 70 12.17 -1.50 8.87
C ALA A 70 12.23 -1.18 10.36
N ALA A 71 13.34 -0.70 10.85
CA ALA A 71 13.48 -0.17 12.20
C ALA A 71 14.63 0.82 12.22
N ASN A 72 14.48 1.90 12.97
CA ASN A 72 15.53 2.88 13.14
C ASN A 72 15.37 3.63 14.46
N HIS A 73 16.43 4.35 14.83
CA HIS A 73 16.47 5.25 15.96
C HIS A 73 17.32 6.48 15.63
N PRO A 74 17.08 7.65 16.27
CA PRO A 74 17.81 8.86 15.98
C PRO A 74 19.32 8.69 16.17
N GLN A 75 20.09 9.04 15.14
CA GLN A 75 21.54 8.94 15.10
C GLN A 75 22.18 10.30 14.71
N GLY A 76 23.41 10.52 15.12
CA GLY A 76 24.17 11.70 14.73
C GLY A 76 23.45 13.01 15.01
N LYS A 77 23.29 13.86 14.00
CA LYS A 77 22.60 15.15 14.11
C LYS A 77 21.12 15.00 14.45
N MET A 78 20.46 13.94 13.94
CA MET A 78 19.04 13.68 14.20
C MET A 78 18.75 13.42 15.68
N ARG A 79 19.68 12.82 16.41
CA ARG A 79 19.56 12.62 17.87
C ARG A 79 19.38 13.93 18.65
N LYS A 80 19.92 15.04 18.15
CA LYS A 80 19.76 16.36 18.78
C LYS A 80 18.45 17.05 18.38
N LEU A 81 17.91 16.71 17.20
CA LEU A 81 16.70 17.34 16.68
C LEU A 81 15.43 16.57 17.11
N TYR A 82 15.54 15.25 17.24
CA TYR A 82 14.42 14.41 17.66
C TYR A 82 14.30 14.36 19.18
N ALA A 83 13.17 14.82 19.70
CA ALA A 83 12.83 14.80 21.12
C ALA A 83 11.51 14.05 21.39
N GLY A 84 11.14 13.10 20.52
CA GLY A 84 9.91 12.34 20.65
C GLY A 84 9.88 11.42 21.88
N GLU A 85 8.68 11.06 22.33
CA GLU A 85 8.42 10.26 23.55
C GLU A 85 9.14 8.91 23.54
N ASN A 86 9.31 8.32 22.35
CA ASN A 86 9.96 7.00 22.17
C ASN A 86 11.47 7.09 21.87
N ASN A 87 12.10 8.25 22.11
CA ASN A 87 13.54 8.40 21.93
C ASN A 87 14.28 7.46 22.87
N GLY A 88 15.14 6.58 22.31
CA GLY A 88 15.89 5.57 23.06
C GLY A 88 15.18 4.23 23.26
N LYS A 89 13.89 4.09 22.94
CA LYS A 89 13.15 2.82 22.97
C LYS A 89 13.66 1.83 21.92
N TYR A 90 13.99 2.32 20.73
CA TYR A 90 14.50 1.52 19.61
C TYR A 90 16.02 1.65 19.52
N THR A 91 16.71 0.55 19.35
CA THR A 91 18.19 0.48 19.27
C THR A 91 18.70 -0.27 18.06
N ARG A 92 17.82 -0.98 17.35
CA ARG A 92 18.16 -1.74 16.15
C ARG A 92 17.94 -0.89 14.90
N VAL A 93 18.81 -1.11 13.91
CA VAL A 93 18.61 -0.57 12.55
C VAL A 93 18.33 -1.74 11.61
N VAL A 94 17.17 -1.74 11.00
CA VAL A 94 16.76 -2.72 9.99
C VAL A 94 16.32 -1.96 8.76
N ARG A 95 16.94 -2.25 7.62
CA ARG A 95 16.66 -1.58 6.36
C ARG A 95 16.51 -2.60 5.24
N LEU A 96 15.31 -2.82 4.79
CA LEU A 96 15.05 -3.60 3.60
C LEU A 96 14.75 -2.68 2.42
N THR A 97 15.29 -3.03 1.26
CA THR A 97 14.98 -2.34 0.01
C THR A 97 13.57 -2.69 -0.49
N PRO A 98 12.91 -1.83 -1.28
CA PRO A 98 11.54 -2.06 -1.76
C PRO A 98 11.35 -3.42 -2.48
N ASP A 99 12.35 -3.87 -3.26
CA ASP A 99 12.31 -5.17 -3.92
C ASP A 99 12.28 -6.33 -2.91
N LYS A 100 13.04 -6.24 -1.82
CA LYS A 100 13.04 -7.25 -0.75
C LYS A 100 11.72 -7.26 0.02
N ILE A 101 11.13 -6.09 0.24
CA ILE A 101 9.81 -5.95 0.88
C ILE A 101 8.73 -6.55 -0.02
N THR A 102 8.77 -6.27 -1.34
CA THR A 102 7.81 -6.86 -2.29
C THR A 102 7.95 -8.38 -2.35
N ARG A 103 9.17 -8.93 -2.30
CA ARG A 103 9.41 -10.38 -2.24
C ARG A 103 8.83 -11.02 -0.98
N ARG A 104 8.71 -10.30 0.13
CA ARG A 104 8.07 -10.77 1.36
C ARG A 104 6.54 -10.79 1.27
N GLY A 105 5.95 -10.07 0.33
CA GLY A 105 4.52 -10.09 0.08
C GLY A 105 3.81 -8.77 0.35
N ILE A 106 4.50 -7.63 0.30
CA ILE A 106 3.87 -6.31 0.28
C ILE A 106 3.91 -5.79 -1.15
N ALA A 107 2.76 -5.53 -1.76
CA ALA A 107 2.66 -4.83 -3.04
C ALA A 107 2.00 -3.46 -2.85
N ARG A 108 2.43 -2.48 -3.62
CA ARG A 108 1.87 -1.12 -3.58
C ARG A 108 1.56 -0.62 -4.99
N THR A 109 0.39 0.00 -5.13
CA THR A 109 0.08 0.90 -6.25
C THR A 109 0.51 2.32 -5.90
N PHE A 110 0.50 3.23 -6.87
CA PHE A 110 0.88 4.62 -6.65
C PHE A 110 -0.27 5.54 -7.04
N GLN A 111 -0.35 6.72 -6.42
CA GLN A 111 -1.32 7.76 -6.77
C GLN A 111 -1.31 8.04 -8.27
N ASN A 112 -0.14 8.32 -8.84
CA ASN A 112 0.04 8.40 -10.29
C ASN A 112 0.33 7.01 -10.85
N ILE A 113 -0.51 6.52 -11.74
CA ILE A 113 -0.39 5.20 -12.37
C ILE A 113 0.98 5.02 -13.01
N ARG A 114 1.70 3.96 -12.62
CA ARG A 114 3.06 3.65 -13.09
C ARG A 114 3.07 2.39 -13.94
N LEU A 115 2.57 2.48 -15.17
CA LEU A 115 2.63 1.39 -16.14
C LEU A 115 3.86 1.52 -17.05
N PHE A 116 4.30 0.39 -17.59
CA PHE A 116 5.28 0.38 -18.69
C PHE A 116 4.55 0.82 -19.96
N LYS A 117 4.69 2.09 -20.31
CA LYS A 117 3.88 2.79 -21.34
C LYS A 117 4.05 2.20 -22.75
N THR A 118 5.20 1.63 -23.05
CA THR A 118 5.55 1.03 -24.34
C THR A 118 5.27 -0.46 -24.42
N GLN A 119 4.75 -1.06 -23.35
CA GLN A 119 4.43 -2.47 -23.26
C GLN A 119 2.92 -2.71 -23.37
N THR A 120 2.58 -3.91 -23.82
CA THR A 120 1.18 -4.34 -23.87
C THR A 120 0.59 -4.51 -22.47
N VAL A 121 -0.72 -4.61 -22.38
CA VAL A 121 -1.45 -4.97 -21.16
C VAL A 121 -0.92 -6.30 -20.59
N PHE A 122 -0.74 -7.29 -21.46
CA PHE A 122 -0.20 -8.60 -21.10
C PHE A 122 1.24 -8.49 -20.56
N ASP A 123 2.12 -7.80 -21.27
CA ASP A 123 3.52 -7.69 -20.86
C ASP A 123 3.69 -6.93 -19.53
N ASN A 124 2.84 -5.93 -19.27
CA ASN A 124 2.84 -5.23 -17.99
C ASN A 124 2.65 -6.18 -16.80
N VAL A 125 1.75 -7.15 -16.91
CA VAL A 125 1.51 -8.14 -15.84
C VAL A 125 2.61 -9.19 -15.83
N LEU A 126 3.01 -9.71 -17.00
CA LEU A 126 4.04 -10.74 -17.12
C LEU A 126 5.38 -10.28 -16.51
N ILE A 127 5.79 -9.04 -16.74
CA ILE A 127 7.04 -8.47 -16.18
C ILE A 127 7.01 -8.55 -14.64
N ALA A 128 5.87 -8.27 -14.00
CA ALA A 128 5.78 -8.32 -12.55
C ALA A 128 5.95 -9.74 -11.96
N MET A 129 5.58 -10.78 -12.71
CA MET A 129 5.77 -12.18 -12.30
C MET A 129 7.24 -12.58 -12.21
N HIS A 130 8.14 -11.92 -12.95
CA HIS A 130 9.57 -12.20 -12.89
C HIS A 130 10.20 -11.95 -11.51
N LEU A 131 9.55 -11.17 -10.64
CA LEU A 131 9.99 -10.98 -9.25
C LEU A 131 10.13 -12.32 -8.50
N ARG A 132 9.27 -13.30 -8.80
CA ARG A 132 9.23 -14.60 -8.13
C ARG A 132 9.91 -15.72 -8.92
N ARG A 133 10.56 -15.38 -10.02
CA ARG A 133 11.28 -16.34 -10.85
C ARG A 133 12.44 -16.96 -10.05
N THR A 134 12.54 -18.28 -10.11
CA THR A 134 13.59 -19.06 -9.43
C THR A 134 14.72 -19.45 -10.37
N SER A 135 14.49 -19.40 -11.70
CA SER A 135 15.47 -19.76 -12.71
C SER A 135 16.62 -18.75 -12.77
N ASN A 136 17.84 -19.27 -12.90
CA ASN A 136 19.08 -18.49 -13.04
C ASN A 136 19.51 -18.35 -14.51
N VAL A 137 20.60 -17.60 -14.77
CA VAL A 137 21.12 -17.35 -16.11
C VAL A 137 21.44 -18.65 -16.85
N PHE A 138 21.96 -19.66 -16.17
CA PHE A 138 22.28 -20.97 -16.79
C PHE A 138 21.04 -21.68 -17.29
N THR A 139 19.98 -21.78 -16.47
CA THR A 139 18.72 -22.42 -16.87
C THR A 139 18.01 -21.66 -17.99
N ALA A 140 18.15 -20.34 -18.03
CA ALA A 140 17.63 -19.50 -19.10
C ALA A 140 18.36 -19.74 -20.43
N THR A 141 19.69 -19.83 -20.40
CA THR A 141 20.52 -20.04 -21.60
C THR A 141 20.22 -21.39 -22.29
N PHE A 142 19.97 -22.43 -21.50
CA PHE A 142 19.67 -23.77 -22.03
C PHE A 142 18.16 -24.01 -22.25
N ARG A 143 17.30 -22.98 -22.17
CA ARG A 143 15.84 -23.07 -22.33
C ARG A 143 15.17 -24.10 -21.40
N LEU A 144 15.76 -24.42 -20.26
CA LEU A 144 15.25 -25.38 -19.28
C LEU A 144 14.05 -24.82 -18.47
N ASN A 145 13.76 -23.54 -18.65
CA ASN A 145 12.72 -22.80 -17.91
C ASN A 145 11.39 -22.65 -18.68
N TRP A 146 11.22 -23.33 -19.81
CA TRP A 146 10.02 -23.19 -20.65
C TRP A 146 8.71 -23.52 -19.90
N LYS A 147 8.74 -24.46 -18.94
CA LYS A 147 7.57 -24.79 -18.10
C LYS A 147 7.20 -23.62 -17.17
N GLU A 148 8.20 -22.99 -16.54
CA GLU A 148 8.00 -21.84 -15.68
C GLU A 148 7.47 -20.65 -16.49
N GLU A 149 8.02 -20.40 -17.66
CA GLU A 149 7.57 -19.33 -18.56
C GLU A 149 6.13 -19.55 -19.04
N ARG A 150 5.78 -20.78 -19.41
CA ARG A 150 4.42 -21.13 -19.80
C ARG A 150 3.45 -20.93 -18.64
N ALA A 151 3.78 -21.37 -17.43
CA ALA A 151 2.94 -21.19 -16.24
C ALA A 151 2.75 -19.68 -15.92
N MET A 152 3.79 -18.86 -16.07
CA MET A 152 3.67 -17.41 -15.90
C MET A 152 2.73 -16.78 -16.94
N ARG A 153 2.80 -17.21 -18.22
CA ARG A 153 1.90 -16.72 -19.27
C ARG A 153 0.43 -17.14 -19.00
N GLU A 154 0.19 -18.37 -18.59
CA GLU A 154 -1.14 -18.85 -18.24
C GLU A 154 -1.70 -18.08 -17.03
N GLU A 155 -0.91 -17.86 -16.00
CA GLU A 155 -1.30 -17.07 -14.84
C GLU A 155 -1.53 -15.59 -15.19
N THR A 156 -0.74 -15.01 -16.11
CA THR A 156 -0.97 -13.66 -16.64
C THR A 156 -2.35 -13.55 -17.27
N LEU A 157 -2.73 -14.48 -18.13
CA LEU A 157 -4.05 -14.50 -18.77
C LEU A 157 -5.15 -14.60 -17.72
N ARG A 158 -4.99 -15.50 -16.74
CA ARG A 158 -5.95 -15.66 -15.64
C ARG A 158 -6.12 -14.38 -14.83
N LEU A 159 -5.04 -13.66 -14.53
CA LEU A 159 -5.13 -12.38 -13.82
C LEU A 159 -5.84 -11.33 -14.67
N LEU A 160 -5.55 -11.26 -15.98
CA LEU A 160 -6.24 -10.34 -16.89
C LEU A 160 -7.74 -10.63 -16.99
N GLU A 161 -8.14 -11.90 -16.99
CA GLU A 161 -9.56 -12.28 -16.92
C GLU A 161 -10.22 -11.79 -15.63
N ILE A 162 -9.54 -11.97 -14.48
CA ILE A 162 -10.05 -11.56 -13.17
C ILE A 162 -10.28 -10.04 -13.09
N VAL A 163 -9.35 -9.26 -13.66
CA VAL A 163 -9.46 -7.79 -13.63
C VAL A 163 -10.27 -7.22 -14.79
N GLY A 164 -10.80 -8.09 -15.68
CA GLY A 164 -11.65 -7.69 -16.80
C GLY A 164 -10.89 -7.04 -17.96
N LEU A 165 -9.62 -7.44 -18.19
CA LEU A 165 -8.74 -6.88 -19.23
C LEU A 165 -8.27 -7.94 -20.26
N ALA A 166 -8.91 -9.11 -20.31
CA ALA A 166 -8.49 -10.20 -21.19
C ALA A 166 -8.62 -9.84 -22.68
N GLN A 167 -9.60 -9.03 -23.03
CA GLN A 167 -9.85 -8.63 -24.42
C GLN A 167 -8.82 -7.61 -24.93
N GLU A 168 -8.28 -6.78 -24.03
CA GLU A 168 -7.31 -5.74 -24.33
C GLU A 168 -5.85 -6.20 -24.15
N LYS A 169 -5.60 -7.50 -23.97
CA LYS A 169 -4.27 -8.06 -23.62
C LYS A 169 -3.14 -7.64 -24.56
N ASP A 170 -3.44 -7.46 -25.84
CA ASP A 170 -2.48 -7.13 -26.88
C ASP A 170 -2.39 -5.60 -27.14
N GLU A 171 -3.23 -4.80 -26.50
CA GLU A 171 -3.20 -3.34 -26.60
C GLU A 171 -2.06 -2.74 -25.78
N LEU A 172 -1.59 -1.54 -26.16
CA LEU A 172 -0.67 -0.78 -25.34
C LEU A 172 -1.35 -0.33 -24.04
N ALA A 173 -0.64 -0.39 -22.93
CA ALA A 173 -1.18 0.02 -21.64
C ALA A 173 -1.70 1.47 -21.63
N THR A 174 -1.12 2.35 -22.47
CA THR A 174 -1.50 3.76 -22.59
C THR A 174 -2.77 3.99 -23.42
N SER A 175 -3.24 3.01 -24.20
CA SER A 175 -4.49 3.14 -24.99
C SER A 175 -5.72 2.87 -24.12
N LEU A 176 -5.55 2.28 -22.95
CA LEU A 176 -6.65 2.00 -22.04
C LEU A 176 -7.25 3.28 -21.43
N PRO A 177 -8.58 3.34 -21.21
CA PRO A 177 -9.20 4.34 -20.34
C PRO A 177 -8.60 4.30 -18.93
N TYR A 178 -8.66 5.43 -18.20
CA TYR A 178 -8.02 5.60 -16.90
C TYR A 178 -8.40 4.50 -15.87
N GLY A 179 -9.69 4.21 -15.73
CA GLY A 179 -10.15 3.14 -14.83
C GLY A 179 -9.58 1.76 -15.18
N LYS A 180 -9.44 1.43 -16.47
CA LYS A 180 -8.79 0.19 -16.92
C LYS A 180 -7.28 0.20 -16.68
N GLN A 181 -6.62 1.36 -16.80
CA GLN A 181 -5.21 1.48 -16.42
C GLN A 181 -5.00 1.22 -14.92
N ARG A 182 -5.91 1.70 -14.05
CA ARG A 182 -5.88 1.41 -12.61
C ARG A 182 -6.06 -0.08 -12.32
N ARG A 183 -7.01 -0.75 -12.99
CA ARG A 183 -7.18 -2.21 -12.88
C ARG A 183 -5.93 -2.97 -13.33
N LEU A 184 -5.25 -2.51 -14.38
CA LEU A 184 -3.99 -3.08 -14.85
C LEU A 184 -2.86 -2.91 -13.82
N GLU A 185 -2.76 -1.74 -13.17
CA GLU A 185 -1.78 -1.50 -12.11
C GLU A 185 -2.00 -2.45 -10.92
N ILE A 186 -3.27 -2.66 -10.52
CA ILE A 186 -3.63 -3.62 -9.48
C ILE A 186 -3.30 -5.05 -9.94
N ALA A 187 -3.57 -5.44 -11.19
CA ALA A 187 -3.20 -6.74 -11.73
C ALA A 187 -1.68 -7.00 -11.65
N ARG A 188 -0.87 -5.98 -11.91
CA ARG A 188 0.59 -6.06 -11.74
C ARG A 188 1.00 -6.28 -10.28
N ALA A 189 0.33 -5.60 -9.35
CA ALA A 189 0.54 -5.81 -7.93
C ALA A 189 0.16 -7.25 -7.53
N LEU A 190 -0.99 -7.77 -7.97
CA LEU A 190 -1.45 -9.14 -7.72
C LEU A 190 -0.50 -10.20 -8.30
N ALA A 191 0.13 -9.93 -9.46
CA ALA A 191 1.12 -10.81 -10.08
C ALA A 191 2.32 -11.11 -9.17
N THR A 192 2.63 -10.24 -8.22
CA THR A 192 3.66 -10.46 -7.20
C THR A 192 3.19 -11.39 -6.06
N LYS A 193 1.93 -11.87 -6.08
CA LYS A 193 1.29 -12.70 -5.04
C LYS A 193 1.46 -12.11 -3.65
N PRO A 194 0.96 -10.91 -3.41
CA PRO A 194 1.10 -10.24 -2.11
C PRO A 194 0.22 -10.90 -1.04
N LYS A 195 0.57 -10.69 0.23
CA LYS A 195 -0.32 -10.88 1.39
C LYS A 195 -0.96 -9.55 1.80
N LEU A 196 -0.24 -8.45 1.59
CA LEU A 196 -0.69 -7.08 1.85
C LEU A 196 -0.65 -6.28 0.55
N LEU A 197 -1.82 -5.79 0.13
CA LEU A 197 -1.96 -4.88 -0.99
C LEU A 197 -2.16 -3.46 -0.46
N MET A 198 -1.22 -2.58 -0.75
CA MET A 198 -1.27 -1.17 -0.37
C MET A 198 -1.75 -0.34 -1.56
N LEU A 199 -2.86 0.37 -1.39
CA LEU A 199 -3.49 1.20 -2.42
C LEU A 199 -3.36 2.69 -2.04
N ASP A 200 -2.70 3.47 -2.91
CA ASP A 200 -2.44 4.89 -2.67
C ASP A 200 -3.36 5.72 -3.56
N GLU A 201 -4.43 6.26 -2.97
CA GLU A 201 -5.50 7.04 -3.61
C GLU A 201 -6.01 6.38 -4.91
N PRO A 202 -6.53 5.13 -4.83
CA PRO A 202 -6.89 4.38 -6.03
C PRO A 202 -8.05 5.00 -6.82
N ALA A 203 -8.94 5.77 -6.18
CA ALA A 203 -10.07 6.43 -6.83
C ALA A 203 -9.77 7.85 -7.35
N ALA A 204 -8.52 8.35 -7.18
CA ALA A 204 -8.17 9.69 -7.63
C ALA A 204 -8.48 9.91 -9.11
N GLY A 205 -9.27 10.95 -9.45
CA GLY A 205 -9.64 11.29 -10.82
C GLY A 205 -10.77 10.45 -11.42
N MET A 206 -11.44 9.61 -10.64
CA MET A 206 -12.60 8.83 -11.06
C MET A 206 -13.92 9.60 -10.81
N ASN A 207 -14.92 9.33 -11.65
CA ASN A 207 -16.28 9.80 -11.39
C ASN A 207 -16.96 8.90 -10.30
N PRO A 208 -18.12 9.31 -9.73
CA PRO A 208 -18.77 8.55 -8.66
C PRO A 208 -19.11 7.10 -9.04
N GLN A 209 -19.54 6.85 -10.28
CA GLN A 209 -19.86 5.51 -10.75
C GLN A 209 -18.61 4.63 -10.82
N GLU A 210 -17.51 5.15 -11.35
CA GLU A 210 -16.22 4.46 -11.42
C GLU A 210 -15.67 4.17 -10.01
N THR A 211 -15.91 5.07 -9.04
CA THR A 211 -15.51 4.90 -7.64
C THR A 211 -16.24 3.71 -7.00
N VAL A 212 -17.56 3.59 -7.21
CA VAL A 212 -18.36 2.45 -6.72
C VAL A 212 -17.89 1.14 -7.36
N GLU A 213 -17.64 1.12 -8.68
CA GLU A 213 -17.13 -0.06 -9.36
C GLU A 213 -15.73 -0.46 -8.86
N LEU A 214 -14.87 0.52 -8.55
CA LEU A 214 -13.56 0.26 -7.96
C LEU A 214 -13.68 -0.28 -6.53
N ALA A 215 -14.58 0.26 -5.71
CA ALA A 215 -14.84 -0.22 -4.36
C ALA A 215 -15.22 -1.71 -4.37
N GLN A 216 -16.20 -2.08 -5.18
CA GLN A 216 -16.60 -3.47 -5.34
C GLN A 216 -15.45 -4.35 -5.86
N PHE A 217 -14.70 -3.87 -6.84
CA PHE A 217 -13.53 -4.58 -7.36
C PHE A 217 -12.46 -4.83 -6.30
N ILE A 218 -12.19 -3.87 -5.39
CA ILE A 218 -11.23 -4.05 -4.29
C ILE A 218 -11.70 -5.16 -3.34
N VAL A 219 -12.98 -5.17 -2.97
CA VAL A 219 -13.58 -6.22 -2.13
C VAL A 219 -13.48 -7.59 -2.81
N ASP A 220 -13.80 -7.66 -4.10
CA ASP A 220 -13.76 -8.91 -4.87
C ASP A 220 -12.35 -9.51 -4.93
N ILE A 221 -11.33 -8.69 -5.24
CA ILE A 221 -9.94 -9.18 -5.27
C ILE A 221 -9.43 -9.56 -3.89
N LYS A 222 -9.78 -8.77 -2.84
CA LYS A 222 -9.45 -9.10 -1.45
C LYS A 222 -9.96 -10.51 -1.10
N ASN A 223 -11.24 -10.77 -1.35
CA ASN A 223 -11.86 -12.05 -1.03
C ASN A 223 -11.30 -13.19 -1.89
N ARG A 224 -11.13 -12.96 -3.20
CA ARG A 224 -10.65 -13.97 -4.15
C ARG A 224 -9.22 -14.42 -3.89
N PHE A 225 -8.36 -13.52 -3.45
CA PHE A 225 -6.94 -13.79 -3.23
C PHE A 225 -6.57 -13.93 -1.74
N GLY A 226 -7.52 -13.76 -0.82
CA GLY A 226 -7.27 -13.79 0.63
C GLY A 226 -6.31 -12.69 1.08
N LEU A 227 -6.49 -11.48 0.54
CA LEU A 227 -5.60 -10.35 0.80
C LEU A 227 -5.98 -9.60 2.08
N THR A 228 -4.98 -9.01 2.72
CA THR A 228 -5.15 -7.84 3.55
C THR A 228 -4.95 -6.61 2.67
N VAL A 229 -5.80 -5.60 2.80
CA VAL A 229 -5.73 -4.36 2.03
C VAL A 229 -5.47 -3.20 2.97
N PHE A 230 -4.52 -2.33 2.64
CA PHE A 230 -4.30 -1.08 3.34
C PHE A 230 -4.37 0.07 2.33
N LEU A 231 -5.38 0.92 2.45
CA LEU A 231 -5.62 1.99 1.51
C LEU A 231 -5.45 3.38 2.13
N ILE A 232 -4.89 4.30 1.36
CA ILE A 232 -4.98 5.74 1.60
C ILE A 232 -6.07 6.26 0.66
N GLU A 233 -7.03 6.99 1.18
CA GLU A 233 -8.08 7.62 0.40
C GLU A 233 -8.56 8.93 1.05
N HIS A 234 -9.19 9.75 0.23
CA HIS A 234 -9.89 10.98 0.62
C HIS A 234 -11.35 10.98 0.16
N HIS A 235 -11.76 9.99 -0.66
CA HIS A 235 -13.15 9.75 -1.04
C HIS A 235 -13.85 8.99 0.08
N MET A 236 -14.56 9.75 0.95
CA MET A 236 -15.15 9.19 2.18
C MET A 236 -16.18 8.10 1.88
N ASP A 237 -16.98 8.25 0.82
CA ASP A 237 -17.97 7.23 0.43
C ASP A 237 -17.31 5.87 0.20
N LEU A 238 -16.20 5.82 -0.54
CA LEU A 238 -15.44 4.60 -0.77
C LEU A 238 -14.89 4.04 0.55
N VAL A 239 -14.28 4.90 1.36
CA VAL A 239 -13.67 4.49 2.65
C VAL A 239 -14.71 3.88 3.57
N MET A 240 -15.87 4.55 3.74
CA MET A 240 -16.94 4.09 4.63
C MET A 240 -17.61 2.81 4.15
N ASP A 241 -17.68 2.60 2.81
CA ASP A 241 -18.35 1.43 2.22
C ASP A 241 -17.55 0.14 2.37
N ILE A 242 -16.22 0.19 2.23
CA ILE A 242 -15.42 -1.04 2.14
C ILE A 242 -14.48 -1.32 3.30
N SER A 243 -14.24 -0.34 4.20
CA SER A 243 -13.24 -0.51 5.26
C SER A 243 -13.79 -1.25 6.46
N ASP A 244 -13.01 -2.20 6.98
CA ASP A 244 -13.28 -2.87 8.26
C ASP A 244 -12.83 -1.98 9.43
N ARG A 245 -11.74 -1.21 9.24
CA ARG A 245 -11.17 -0.29 10.23
C ARG A 245 -10.55 0.93 9.54
N ILE A 246 -10.69 2.07 10.20
CA ILE A 246 -10.17 3.36 9.72
C ILE A 246 -9.24 3.94 10.77
N TYR A 247 -8.07 4.39 10.35
CA TYR A 247 -7.18 5.24 11.10
C TYR A 247 -7.31 6.67 10.59
N VAL A 248 -7.49 7.60 11.50
CA VAL A 248 -7.51 9.03 11.18
C VAL A 248 -6.24 9.65 11.73
N ILE A 249 -5.49 10.30 10.86
CA ILE A 249 -4.32 11.08 11.28
C ILE A 249 -4.56 12.56 11.00
N ASP A 250 -3.96 13.40 11.81
CA ASP A 250 -3.92 14.84 11.62
C ASP A 250 -2.52 15.34 11.96
N PHE A 251 -1.92 16.14 11.09
CA PHE A 251 -0.52 16.58 11.20
C PHE A 251 0.45 15.46 11.60
N GLY A 252 0.26 14.26 10.99
CA GLY A 252 1.12 13.10 11.20
C GLY A 252 0.91 12.36 12.53
N ARG A 253 -0.11 12.69 13.32
CA ARG A 253 -0.49 12.00 14.56
C ARG A 253 -1.82 11.27 14.41
N LYS A 254 -1.96 10.12 15.02
CA LYS A 254 -3.25 9.43 15.09
C LYS A 254 -4.19 10.18 16.04
N ILE A 255 -5.35 10.59 15.55
CA ILE A 255 -6.41 11.24 16.34
C ILE A 255 -7.57 10.30 16.61
N ALA A 256 -7.82 9.32 15.73
CA ALA A 256 -8.88 8.34 15.94
C ALA A 256 -8.55 6.99 15.28
N GLU A 257 -9.19 5.93 15.77
CA GLU A 257 -9.19 4.58 15.21
C GLU A 257 -10.52 3.92 15.53
N GLY A 258 -11.13 3.26 14.55
CA GLY A 258 -12.40 2.57 14.76
C GLY A 258 -13.00 2.02 13.47
N THR A 259 -14.21 1.47 13.59
CA THR A 259 -15.06 1.10 12.47
C THR A 259 -15.57 2.36 11.74
N PRO A 260 -16.06 2.25 10.49
CA PRO A 260 -16.65 3.39 9.79
C PRO A 260 -17.70 4.16 10.62
N ALA A 261 -18.59 3.44 11.31
CA ALA A 261 -19.62 4.07 12.14
C ALA A 261 -19.03 4.86 13.33
N GLU A 262 -18.03 4.28 14.02
CA GLU A 262 -17.35 4.95 15.14
C GLU A 262 -16.59 6.19 14.69
N ILE A 263 -15.98 6.16 13.51
CA ILE A 263 -15.24 7.30 12.94
C ILE A 263 -16.18 8.42 12.51
N GLN A 264 -17.34 8.08 11.93
CA GLN A 264 -18.34 9.06 11.50
C GLN A 264 -18.90 9.89 12.67
N ASP A 265 -19.05 9.27 13.84
CA ASP A 265 -19.61 9.90 15.03
C ASP A 265 -18.52 10.47 15.97
N ASN A 266 -17.24 10.36 15.61
CA ASN A 266 -16.14 10.80 16.48
C ASN A 266 -15.98 12.33 16.45
N PRO A 267 -16.10 13.03 17.61
CA PRO A 267 -16.02 14.48 17.67
C PRO A 267 -14.67 15.05 17.25
N ASP A 268 -13.55 14.35 17.53
CA ASP A 268 -12.22 14.81 17.13
C ASP A 268 -12.07 14.75 15.60
N VAL A 269 -12.64 13.73 14.97
CA VAL A 269 -12.65 13.59 13.51
C VAL A 269 -13.53 14.65 12.87
N ILE A 270 -14.74 14.85 13.39
CA ILE A 270 -15.66 15.89 12.91
C ILE A 270 -14.99 17.26 12.98
N THR A 271 -14.37 17.58 14.11
CA THR A 271 -13.64 18.84 14.32
C THR A 271 -12.49 19.01 13.32
N ALA A 272 -11.71 17.96 13.09
CA ALA A 272 -10.56 18.00 12.17
C ALA A 272 -10.99 18.21 10.70
N TYR A 273 -12.16 17.70 10.29
CA TYR A 273 -12.67 17.83 8.92
C TYR A 273 -13.46 19.13 8.69
N LEU A 274 -14.24 19.58 9.66
CA LEU A 274 -15.05 20.79 9.53
C LEU A 274 -14.28 22.07 9.86
N GLY A 275 -13.15 21.95 10.54
CA GLY A 275 -12.44 23.04 11.17
C GLY A 275 -13.17 23.49 12.46
N VAL A 276 -12.42 23.99 13.42
CA VAL A 276 -13.01 24.78 14.51
C VAL A 276 -13.11 26.18 13.93
N ASP A 277 -14.31 26.73 13.80
CA ASP A 277 -14.46 28.17 13.77
C ASP A 277 -13.92 28.67 15.13
N GLU A 278 -12.67 29.11 15.15
CA GLU A 278 -12.12 29.83 16.29
C GLU A 278 -12.95 31.13 16.43
N GLU A 279 -13.90 31.13 17.40
CA GLU A 279 -14.47 32.37 17.93
C GLU A 279 -13.41 33.16 18.74
#